data_25cd8a5d94a24ae1245c5be47b9277da
#
_entry.id   25cd8a5d94a24ae1245c5be47b9277da
#
_cell.length_a   1.000
_cell.length_b   1.000
_cell.length_c   1.000
_cell.angle_alpha   90.00
_cell.angle_beta   90.00
_cell.angle_gamma   90.00
#
_symmetry.space_group_name_H-M   'P 1'
#
loop_
_entity.id
_entity.type
_entity.pdbx_description
1 polymer ?
#
loop_
_entity_poly.entity_id
_entity_poly.type
_entity_poly.pdbx_seq_one_letter_code
_entity_poly.pdbx_strand_id
1 'polypeptide(L)'
;MRSFEYFAPTKVIFGKDSHLQIGDILKKENCHKVLIHYGGKSAVASGLIDEVSGCLTDAGIDFVTLGGVVPNPRLSKVREGIELCKKENVDFILAVGGGSVIDSAKAIGYGVANPWTDVWNFYLKTEVPTACLPIGVIPTIAASGSEMSNSSVITNEDGWLKRGAAKCDLCRPKFALMNPKLTYSLPQYQTESGCVDILMHTMERYFVNIETMEITDSISESLMQTVIYNARILMREPDNYTARAEIMWAGSLSHNGLTGCGTGGGDWACHQLEHELGGLYDVTHGAGLAAIWGSWARYVYDVNPERFAQFATNVFDIPCGLDFEKTALAGIEAMEDFFRSIKMPV
;
A
#
# COMPACT_ATOMS: atom_id res chain seq x y z
N MET A 1 -22.55 13.68 3.59
CA MET A 1 -21.94 12.82 2.53
C MET A 1 -21.46 13.69 1.37
N ARG A 2 -20.24 13.46 0.84
CA ARG A 2 -19.73 14.15 -0.37
C ARG A 2 -19.92 13.28 -1.60
N SER A 3 -20.14 13.93 -2.76
CA SER A 3 -20.13 13.23 -4.05
C SER A 3 -18.75 12.63 -4.32
N PHE A 4 -18.70 11.48 -5.00
CA PHE A 4 -17.46 10.77 -5.29
C PHE A 4 -17.52 10.10 -6.67
N GLU A 5 -16.35 9.81 -7.21
CA GLU A 5 -16.12 8.89 -8.30
C GLU A 5 -15.32 7.69 -7.77
N TYR A 6 -15.71 6.49 -8.14
CA TYR A 6 -14.99 5.26 -7.80
C TYR A 6 -14.48 4.58 -9.07
N PHE A 7 -13.16 4.43 -9.15
CA PHE A 7 -12.49 3.79 -10.28
C PHE A 7 -11.34 2.91 -9.79
N ALA A 8 -11.47 1.59 -9.93
CA ALA A 8 -10.47 0.60 -9.52
C ALA A 8 -10.29 -0.45 -10.61
N PRO A 9 -9.59 -0.12 -11.73
CA PRO A 9 -9.54 -0.92 -12.94
C PRO A 9 -8.56 -2.10 -12.85
N THR A 10 -7.75 -2.21 -11.81
CA THR A 10 -6.74 -3.25 -11.68
C THR A 10 -7.36 -4.64 -11.67
N LYS A 11 -6.96 -5.50 -12.60
CA LYS A 11 -7.37 -6.90 -12.62
C LYS A 11 -6.62 -7.68 -11.55
N VAL A 12 -7.33 -8.21 -10.56
CA VAL A 12 -6.74 -9.06 -9.51
C VAL A 12 -6.87 -10.52 -9.89
N ILE A 13 -5.75 -11.26 -9.81
CA ILE A 13 -5.71 -12.71 -9.91
C ILE A 13 -5.14 -13.22 -8.58
N PHE A 14 -6.02 -13.78 -7.77
CA PHE A 14 -5.74 -14.11 -6.38
C PHE A 14 -5.69 -15.61 -6.15
N GLY A 15 -4.71 -16.08 -5.38
CA GLY A 15 -4.62 -17.47 -4.96
C GLY A 15 -3.23 -18.07 -5.13
N LYS A 16 -3.10 -19.32 -4.72
CA LYS A 16 -1.83 -20.07 -4.84
C LYS A 16 -1.36 -20.06 -6.28
N ASP A 17 -0.05 -19.83 -6.46
CA ASP A 17 0.64 -19.92 -7.73
C ASP A 17 0.12 -18.95 -8.82
N SER A 18 -0.71 -17.96 -8.44
CA SER A 18 -1.25 -16.94 -9.37
C SER A 18 -0.16 -16.20 -10.15
N HIS A 19 1.01 -15.98 -9.54
CA HIS A 19 2.16 -15.30 -10.15
C HIS A 19 2.76 -16.07 -11.34
N LEU A 20 2.59 -17.38 -11.41
CA LEU A 20 3.07 -18.21 -12.53
C LEU A 20 2.31 -17.95 -13.85
N GLN A 21 1.16 -17.25 -13.80
CA GLN A 21 0.40 -16.88 -14.99
C GLN A 21 0.97 -15.64 -15.72
N ILE A 22 2.10 -15.09 -15.24
CA ILE A 22 2.64 -13.80 -15.73
C ILE A 22 2.93 -13.81 -17.23
N GLY A 23 3.51 -14.89 -17.77
CA GLY A 23 3.82 -14.99 -19.20
C GLY A 23 2.58 -14.87 -20.09
N ASP A 24 1.51 -15.60 -19.77
CA ASP A 24 0.25 -15.58 -20.53
C ASP A 24 -0.47 -14.22 -20.44
N ILE A 25 -0.35 -13.56 -19.28
CA ILE A 25 -0.97 -12.26 -19.07
C ILE A 25 -0.26 -11.19 -19.89
N LEU A 26 1.06 -11.16 -19.87
CA LEU A 26 1.84 -10.17 -20.62
C LEU A 26 1.73 -10.35 -22.14
N LYS A 27 1.55 -11.59 -22.63
CA LYS A 27 1.20 -11.82 -24.03
C LYS A 27 -0.11 -11.13 -24.42
N LYS A 28 -1.12 -11.20 -23.54
CA LYS A 28 -2.42 -10.53 -23.76
C LYS A 28 -2.32 -9.00 -23.71
N GLU A 29 -1.37 -8.47 -22.96
CA GLU A 29 -1.06 -7.04 -22.91
C GLU A 29 -0.19 -6.58 -24.11
N ASN A 30 0.18 -7.48 -25.03
CA ASN A 30 1.08 -7.23 -26.16
C ASN A 30 2.45 -6.66 -25.73
N CYS A 31 2.96 -7.13 -24.61
CA CYS A 31 4.25 -6.72 -24.09
C CYS A 31 5.39 -7.42 -24.85
N HIS A 32 6.44 -6.66 -25.20
CA HIS A 32 7.62 -7.18 -25.88
C HIS A 32 8.82 -7.28 -24.96
N LYS A 33 9.03 -6.27 -24.09
CA LYS A 33 10.17 -6.24 -23.18
C LYS A 33 9.82 -5.67 -21.82
N VAL A 34 10.04 -6.46 -20.79
CA VAL A 34 9.68 -6.17 -19.39
C VAL A 34 10.89 -5.65 -18.60
N LEU A 35 10.71 -4.64 -17.77
CA LEU A 35 11.56 -4.42 -16.60
C LEU A 35 11.02 -5.22 -15.41
N ILE A 36 11.73 -6.24 -14.93
CA ILE A 36 11.47 -6.86 -13.63
C ILE A 36 12.12 -5.99 -12.55
N HIS A 37 11.30 -5.22 -11.83
CA HIS A 37 11.75 -4.32 -10.76
C HIS A 37 11.45 -4.94 -9.39
N TYR A 38 12.47 -5.06 -8.53
CA TYR A 38 12.33 -5.78 -7.27
C TYR A 38 13.18 -5.17 -6.13
N GLY A 39 12.90 -5.62 -4.91
CA GLY A 39 13.58 -5.15 -3.70
C GLY A 39 15.02 -5.67 -3.55
N GLY A 40 15.40 -5.90 -2.30
CA GLY A 40 16.75 -6.38 -1.97
C GLY A 40 16.92 -7.89 -2.23
N LYS A 41 17.44 -8.60 -1.23
CA LYS A 41 17.87 -9.99 -1.39
C LYS A 41 16.75 -11.03 -1.29
N SER A 42 15.61 -10.72 -0.65
CA SER A 42 14.59 -11.71 -0.31
C SER A 42 13.94 -12.36 -1.53
N ALA A 43 13.52 -11.58 -2.53
CA ALA A 43 12.88 -12.10 -3.74
C ALA A 43 13.84 -12.95 -4.60
N VAL A 44 15.15 -12.64 -4.57
CA VAL A 44 16.18 -13.46 -5.23
C VAL A 44 16.43 -14.72 -4.41
N ALA A 45 16.62 -14.59 -3.10
CA ALA A 45 16.94 -15.72 -2.22
C ALA A 45 15.80 -16.76 -2.13
N SER A 46 14.54 -16.33 -2.32
CA SER A 46 13.38 -17.25 -2.38
C SER A 46 13.22 -17.97 -3.72
N GLY A 47 13.99 -17.60 -4.76
CA GLY A 47 13.84 -18.11 -6.11
C GLY A 47 12.72 -17.44 -6.93
N LEU A 48 11.97 -16.48 -6.34
CA LEU A 48 10.81 -15.86 -7.00
C LEU A 48 11.20 -15.14 -8.31
N ILE A 49 12.36 -14.48 -8.33
CA ILE A 49 12.82 -13.78 -9.54
C ILE A 49 13.15 -14.79 -10.65
N ASP A 50 13.74 -15.94 -10.31
CA ASP A 50 14.06 -17.00 -11.26
C ASP A 50 12.79 -17.65 -11.81
N GLU A 51 11.77 -17.90 -10.96
CA GLU A 51 10.45 -18.40 -11.39
C GLU A 51 9.78 -17.43 -12.36
N VAL A 52 9.73 -16.15 -12.02
CA VAL A 52 9.15 -15.10 -12.89
C VAL A 52 9.90 -15.01 -14.22
N SER A 53 11.24 -15.00 -14.17
CA SER A 53 12.10 -14.94 -15.36
C SER A 53 11.91 -16.18 -16.25
N GLY A 54 11.75 -17.37 -15.65
CA GLY A 54 11.42 -18.59 -16.35
C GLY A 54 10.09 -18.51 -17.10
N CYS A 55 9.03 -18.03 -16.43
CA CYS A 55 7.72 -17.83 -17.05
C CYS A 55 7.77 -16.84 -18.25
N LEU A 56 8.58 -15.79 -18.17
CA LEU A 56 8.76 -14.84 -19.27
C LEU A 56 9.53 -15.47 -20.43
N THR A 57 10.60 -16.22 -20.13
CA THR A 57 11.39 -16.95 -21.15
C THR A 57 10.51 -17.95 -21.90
N ASP A 58 9.72 -18.75 -21.20
CA ASP A 58 8.80 -19.73 -21.78
C ASP A 58 7.70 -19.04 -22.63
N ALA A 59 7.36 -17.83 -22.27
CA ALA A 59 6.42 -17.00 -23.01
C ALA A 59 7.04 -16.31 -24.24
N GLY A 60 8.38 -16.33 -24.39
CA GLY A 60 9.12 -15.62 -25.44
C GLY A 60 9.10 -14.10 -25.27
N ILE A 61 9.06 -13.60 -24.03
CA ILE A 61 9.06 -12.19 -23.69
C ILE A 61 10.44 -11.80 -23.19
N ASP A 62 11.06 -10.81 -23.81
CA ASP A 62 12.35 -10.29 -23.37
C ASP A 62 12.23 -9.54 -22.03
N PHE A 63 13.27 -9.55 -21.23
CA PHE A 63 13.29 -8.81 -19.98
C PHE A 63 14.67 -8.30 -19.60
N VAL A 64 14.68 -7.28 -18.77
CA VAL A 64 15.82 -6.78 -18.00
C VAL A 64 15.43 -6.69 -16.53
N THR A 65 16.42 -6.72 -15.65
CA THR A 65 16.16 -6.71 -14.20
C THR A 65 16.79 -5.49 -13.54
N LEU A 66 16.08 -4.92 -12.55
CA LEU A 66 16.57 -3.87 -11.69
C LEU A 66 16.15 -4.14 -10.24
N GLY A 67 17.07 -4.64 -9.45
CA GLY A 67 16.89 -4.88 -8.01
C GLY A 67 17.42 -3.75 -7.14
N GLY A 68 17.31 -3.95 -5.83
CA GLY A 68 17.92 -3.08 -4.82
C GLY A 68 17.02 -1.94 -4.34
N VAL A 69 15.69 -2.03 -4.56
CA VAL A 69 14.77 -1.09 -3.92
C VAL A 69 14.79 -1.33 -2.41
N VAL A 70 14.96 -0.25 -1.66
CA VAL A 70 14.92 -0.24 -0.19
C VAL A 70 13.57 0.30 0.30
N PRO A 71 13.17 0.07 1.58
CA PRO A 71 12.06 0.78 2.18
C PRO A 71 12.21 2.30 1.99
N ASN A 72 11.09 3.04 1.89
CA ASN A 72 11.09 4.45 1.52
C ASN A 72 11.86 4.72 0.21
N PRO A 73 11.37 4.26 -0.96
CA PRO A 73 12.16 4.07 -2.18
C PRO A 73 12.81 5.37 -2.65
N ARG A 74 14.05 5.27 -3.08
CA ARG A 74 14.93 6.42 -3.37
C ARG A 74 14.74 6.93 -4.80
N LEU A 75 14.79 8.25 -4.95
CA LEU A 75 14.72 8.92 -6.24
C LEU A 75 15.89 8.53 -7.16
N SER A 76 17.08 8.33 -6.60
CA SER A 76 18.26 7.85 -7.36
C SER A 76 17.98 6.51 -8.04
N LYS A 77 17.32 5.55 -7.35
CA LYS A 77 16.94 4.25 -7.92
C LYS A 77 15.87 4.39 -9.01
N VAL A 78 14.93 5.31 -8.84
CA VAL A 78 13.93 5.63 -9.86
C VAL A 78 14.59 6.15 -11.12
N ARG A 79 15.54 7.10 -11.01
CA ARG A 79 16.28 7.64 -12.15
C ARG A 79 17.10 6.58 -12.87
N GLU A 80 17.78 5.67 -12.12
CA GLU A 80 18.47 4.51 -12.69
C GLU A 80 17.51 3.64 -13.52
N GLY A 81 16.30 3.38 -13.00
CA GLY A 81 15.27 2.62 -13.71
C GLY A 81 14.77 3.29 -14.97
N ILE A 82 14.57 4.61 -14.94
CA ILE A 82 14.18 5.40 -16.11
C ILE A 82 15.22 5.29 -17.23
N GLU A 83 16.49 5.47 -16.92
CA GLU A 83 17.57 5.36 -17.89
C GLU A 83 17.71 3.94 -18.45
N LEU A 84 17.58 2.92 -17.59
CA LEU A 84 17.60 1.53 -18.03
C LEU A 84 16.44 1.23 -18.99
N CYS A 85 15.22 1.63 -18.65
CA CYS A 85 14.05 1.44 -19.51
C CYS A 85 14.21 2.11 -20.89
N LYS A 86 14.71 3.34 -20.92
CA LYS A 86 14.98 4.06 -22.16
C LYS A 86 16.01 3.34 -23.03
N LYS A 87 17.14 2.97 -22.42
CA LYS A 87 18.25 2.28 -23.10
C LYS A 87 17.82 0.96 -23.73
N GLU A 88 17.03 0.20 -22.99
CA GLU A 88 16.61 -1.15 -23.33
C GLU A 88 15.29 -1.23 -24.10
N ASN A 89 14.64 -0.09 -24.36
CA ASN A 89 13.32 0.00 -24.99
C ASN A 89 12.26 -0.85 -24.28
N VAL A 90 12.20 -0.75 -22.95
CA VAL A 90 11.20 -1.42 -22.12
C VAL A 90 9.81 -0.83 -22.38
N ASP A 91 8.82 -1.68 -22.58
CA ASP A 91 7.43 -1.28 -22.85
C ASP A 91 6.46 -1.65 -21.70
N PHE A 92 6.94 -2.40 -20.70
CA PHE A 92 6.16 -2.81 -19.52
C PHE A 92 7.02 -2.91 -18.26
N ILE A 93 6.47 -2.55 -17.08
CA ILE A 93 7.17 -2.69 -15.81
C ILE A 93 6.44 -3.72 -14.94
N LEU A 94 7.15 -4.75 -14.49
CA LEU A 94 6.66 -5.73 -13.53
C LEU A 94 7.31 -5.47 -12.17
N ALA A 95 6.52 -4.99 -11.21
CA ALA A 95 6.94 -4.79 -9.83
C ALA A 95 6.80 -6.10 -9.04
N VAL A 96 7.92 -6.68 -8.57
CA VAL A 96 7.95 -7.90 -7.75
C VAL A 96 8.43 -7.52 -6.35
N GLY A 97 7.49 -7.29 -5.42
CA GLY A 97 7.86 -6.80 -4.09
C GLY A 97 6.72 -6.16 -3.31
N GLY A 98 7.07 -5.40 -2.29
CA GLY A 98 6.14 -4.62 -1.48
C GLY A 98 5.86 -3.23 -2.05
N GLY A 99 5.13 -2.40 -1.27
CA GLY A 99 4.73 -1.06 -1.66
C GLY A 99 5.85 -0.17 -2.19
N SER A 100 7.04 -0.22 -1.57
CA SER A 100 8.21 0.54 -2.01
C SER A 100 8.65 0.18 -3.45
N VAL A 101 8.58 -1.10 -3.81
CA VAL A 101 8.90 -1.56 -5.17
C VAL A 101 7.84 -1.09 -6.15
N ILE A 102 6.57 -1.19 -5.77
CA ILE A 102 5.43 -0.78 -6.61
C ILE A 102 5.48 0.73 -6.84
N ASP A 103 5.72 1.52 -5.80
CA ASP A 103 5.80 2.98 -5.88
C ASP A 103 6.98 3.45 -6.74
N SER A 104 8.14 2.78 -6.58
CA SER A 104 9.30 3.00 -7.45
C SER A 104 9.00 2.66 -8.92
N ALA A 105 8.30 1.54 -9.18
CA ALA A 105 7.88 1.16 -10.52
C ALA A 105 6.93 2.18 -11.16
N LYS A 106 5.98 2.71 -10.40
CA LYS A 106 5.09 3.80 -10.83
C LYS A 106 5.86 5.06 -11.19
N ALA A 107 6.83 5.43 -10.35
CA ALA A 107 7.70 6.58 -10.61
C ALA A 107 8.54 6.39 -11.89
N ILE A 108 9.11 5.19 -12.09
CA ILE A 108 9.82 4.85 -13.32
C ILE A 108 8.88 4.96 -14.52
N GLY A 109 7.67 4.41 -14.42
CA GLY A 109 6.65 4.48 -15.48
C GLY A 109 6.30 5.91 -15.89
N TYR A 110 6.17 6.81 -14.91
CA TYR A 110 6.00 8.24 -15.17
C TYR A 110 7.20 8.86 -15.89
N GLY A 111 8.42 8.63 -15.37
CA GLY A 111 9.61 9.26 -15.91
C GLY A 111 9.99 8.80 -17.31
N VAL A 112 9.70 7.54 -17.67
CA VAL A 112 9.90 7.04 -19.04
C VAL A 112 8.90 7.64 -20.02
N ALA A 113 7.63 7.71 -19.62
CA ALA A 113 6.55 8.18 -20.49
C ALA A 113 6.50 9.72 -20.63
N ASN A 114 7.21 10.48 -19.76
CA ASN A 114 7.28 11.94 -19.80
C ASN A 114 8.75 12.41 -19.86
N PRO A 115 9.46 12.21 -20.98
CA PRO A 115 10.92 12.39 -21.07
C PRO A 115 11.38 13.87 -21.07
N TRP A 116 10.45 14.81 -21.09
CA TRP A 116 10.72 16.26 -21.14
C TRP A 116 10.82 16.92 -19.77
N THR A 117 10.52 16.18 -18.66
CA THR A 117 10.58 16.70 -17.30
C THR A 117 11.26 15.73 -16.35
N ASP A 118 11.85 16.24 -15.27
CA ASP A 118 12.36 15.39 -14.19
C ASP A 118 11.19 14.78 -13.41
N VAL A 119 11.26 13.49 -13.15
CA VAL A 119 10.21 12.74 -12.45
C VAL A 119 9.88 13.31 -11.07
N TRP A 120 10.84 13.96 -10.39
CA TRP A 120 10.63 14.57 -9.10
C TRP A 120 9.63 15.72 -9.12
N ASN A 121 9.47 16.42 -10.26
CA ASN A 121 8.49 17.50 -10.42
C ASN A 121 7.04 17.02 -10.19
N PHE A 122 6.74 15.73 -10.47
CA PHE A 122 5.44 15.14 -10.17
C PHE A 122 5.20 14.98 -8.66
N TYR A 123 6.25 14.78 -7.88
CA TYR A 123 6.23 14.66 -6.41
C TYR A 123 6.25 16.03 -5.71
N LEU A 124 6.84 17.02 -6.33
CA LEU A 124 6.71 18.43 -5.92
C LEU A 124 5.33 19.01 -6.30
N LYS A 125 4.56 18.30 -7.14
CA LYS A 125 3.25 18.73 -7.67
C LYS A 125 3.34 20.02 -8.49
N THR A 126 4.51 20.32 -9.05
CA THR A 126 4.74 21.43 -9.99
C THR A 126 4.32 21.06 -11.41
N GLU A 127 4.29 19.76 -11.70
CA GLU A 127 3.82 19.21 -12.96
C GLU A 127 2.92 17.98 -12.71
N VAL A 128 2.11 17.59 -13.69
CA VAL A 128 1.24 16.42 -13.65
C VAL A 128 1.66 15.48 -14.77
N PRO A 129 1.84 14.17 -14.49
CA PRO A 129 2.17 13.20 -15.54
C PRO A 129 1.02 13.07 -16.53
N THR A 130 1.34 13.06 -17.85
CA THR A 130 0.36 12.92 -18.93
C THR A 130 0.29 11.49 -19.49
N ALA A 131 1.27 10.65 -19.14
CA ALA A 131 1.36 9.25 -19.52
C ALA A 131 2.10 8.44 -18.45
N CYS A 132 1.97 7.12 -18.50
CA CYS A 132 2.72 6.19 -17.66
C CYS A 132 2.93 4.90 -18.46
N LEU A 133 4.10 4.26 -18.35
CA LEU A 133 4.25 2.89 -18.84
C LEU A 133 3.28 1.97 -18.09
N PRO A 134 2.73 0.95 -18.76
CA PRO A 134 1.87 -0.02 -18.08
C PRO A 134 2.66 -0.80 -17.02
N ILE A 135 1.98 -1.07 -15.90
CA ILE A 135 2.56 -1.72 -14.73
C ILE A 135 1.76 -2.96 -14.36
N GLY A 136 2.44 -4.06 -14.08
CA GLY A 136 1.90 -5.24 -13.41
C GLY A 136 2.58 -5.44 -12.06
N VAL A 137 1.92 -6.15 -11.15
CA VAL A 137 2.42 -6.32 -9.78
C VAL A 137 2.34 -7.78 -9.34
N ILE A 138 3.41 -8.26 -8.70
CA ILE A 138 3.43 -9.48 -7.88
C ILE A 138 3.79 -9.04 -6.46
N PRO A 139 2.79 -8.80 -5.57
CA PRO A 139 3.06 -8.31 -4.23
C PRO A 139 3.60 -9.43 -3.33
N THR A 140 4.64 -9.10 -2.56
CA THR A 140 5.26 -10.01 -1.58
C THR A 140 5.05 -9.57 -0.13
N ILE A 141 4.39 -8.43 0.08
CA ILE A 141 4.00 -7.87 1.37
C ILE A 141 2.56 -7.38 1.25
N ALA A 142 1.75 -7.67 2.24
CA ALA A 142 0.43 -7.10 2.41
C ALA A 142 0.53 -5.88 3.36
N ALA A 143 0.37 -4.68 2.84
CA ALA A 143 0.47 -3.41 3.56
C ALA A 143 -0.18 -2.27 2.79
N SER A 144 0.59 -1.57 1.97
CA SER A 144 0.26 -0.30 1.32
C SER A 144 -0.94 -0.30 0.36
N GLY A 145 -1.39 -1.46 -0.13
CA GLY A 145 -2.42 -1.54 -1.17
C GLY A 145 -2.03 -0.86 -2.50
N SER A 146 -0.72 -0.62 -2.71
CA SER A 146 -0.24 0.10 -3.88
C SER A 146 -0.52 -0.64 -5.19
N GLU A 147 -0.71 -1.97 -5.15
CA GLU A 147 -1.09 -2.80 -6.29
C GLU A 147 -2.46 -2.45 -6.89
N MET A 148 -3.32 -1.76 -6.14
CA MET A 148 -4.64 -1.31 -6.62
C MET A 148 -4.85 0.21 -6.50
N SER A 149 -3.85 0.97 -6.04
CA SER A 149 -3.98 2.41 -5.81
C SER A 149 -3.43 3.26 -6.96
N ASN A 150 -3.84 4.53 -6.99
CA ASN A 150 -3.31 5.57 -7.87
C ASN A 150 -2.30 6.49 -7.17
N SER A 151 -1.74 6.05 -6.03
CA SER A 151 -0.71 6.77 -5.31
C SER A 151 0.67 6.17 -5.57
N SER A 152 1.69 7.00 -5.44
CA SER A 152 3.10 6.61 -5.44
C SER A 152 3.85 7.57 -4.53
N VAL A 153 4.68 7.03 -3.64
CA VAL A 153 5.47 7.80 -2.67
C VAL A 153 6.94 7.42 -2.82
N ILE A 154 7.82 8.40 -3.01
CA ILE A 154 9.27 8.19 -3.08
C ILE A 154 10.00 9.20 -2.20
N THR A 155 11.25 8.92 -1.91
CA THR A 155 12.12 9.77 -1.09
C THR A 155 13.25 10.36 -1.94
N ASN A 156 13.35 11.67 -1.96
CA ASN A 156 14.50 12.35 -2.51
C ASN A 156 15.59 12.42 -1.44
N GLU A 157 16.76 11.85 -1.75
CA GLU A 157 17.92 11.84 -0.84
C GLU A 157 18.49 13.24 -0.61
N ASP A 158 18.25 14.17 -1.53
CA ASP A 158 18.56 15.58 -1.31
C ASP A 158 17.49 16.19 -0.40
N GLY A 159 17.86 16.40 0.85
CA GLY A 159 16.98 16.88 1.92
C GLY A 159 16.10 15.82 2.58
N TRP A 160 16.21 14.56 2.18
CA TRP A 160 15.44 13.43 2.76
C TRP A 160 13.92 13.65 2.74
N LEU A 161 13.44 14.16 1.61
CA LEU A 161 12.04 14.52 1.42
C LEU A 161 11.23 13.33 0.92
N LYS A 162 10.40 12.72 1.77
CA LYS A 162 9.43 11.68 1.39
C LYS A 162 8.13 12.33 0.94
N ARG A 163 7.77 12.18 -0.33
CA ARG A 163 6.62 12.86 -0.93
C ARG A 163 5.79 11.92 -1.81
N GLY A 164 4.47 12.13 -1.77
CA GLY A 164 3.52 11.48 -2.67
C GLY A 164 3.31 12.33 -3.93
N ALA A 165 3.29 11.67 -5.09
CA ALA A 165 2.91 12.29 -6.34
C ALA A 165 1.46 12.79 -6.31
N ALA A 166 1.10 13.70 -7.22
CA ALA A 166 -0.30 14.00 -7.49
C ALA A 166 -1.04 12.70 -7.86
N LYS A 167 -2.21 12.48 -7.26
CA LYS A 167 -3.02 11.28 -7.54
C LYS A 167 -3.38 11.26 -9.03
N CYS A 168 -3.02 10.17 -9.71
CA CYS A 168 -3.24 10.02 -11.15
C CYS A 168 -3.54 8.56 -11.47
N ASP A 169 -4.66 8.29 -12.12
CA ASP A 169 -5.08 6.92 -12.44
C ASP A 169 -4.22 6.24 -13.52
N LEU A 170 -3.37 7.00 -14.21
CA LEU A 170 -2.43 6.47 -15.21
C LEU A 170 -1.44 5.44 -14.62
N CYS A 171 -1.07 5.55 -13.34
CA CYS A 171 -0.16 4.62 -12.68
C CYS A 171 -0.85 3.43 -12.00
N ARG A 172 -2.18 3.33 -12.07
CA ARG A 172 -2.85 2.13 -11.53
C ARG A 172 -2.36 0.90 -12.27
N PRO A 173 -1.88 -0.12 -11.54
CA PRO A 173 -1.44 -1.36 -12.17
C PRO A 173 -2.54 -1.99 -13.04
N LYS A 174 -2.16 -2.52 -14.19
CA LYS A 174 -3.05 -3.26 -15.09
C LYS A 174 -3.57 -4.53 -14.43
N PHE A 175 -2.69 -5.18 -13.69
CA PHE A 175 -3.03 -6.39 -12.93
C PHE A 175 -2.18 -6.53 -11.67
N ALA A 176 -2.71 -7.32 -10.72
CA ALA A 176 -2.01 -7.77 -9.53
C ALA A 176 -2.14 -9.30 -9.42
N LEU A 177 -1.00 -10.02 -9.38
CA LEU A 177 -0.93 -11.47 -9.20
C LEU A 177 -0.63 -11.75 -7.73
N MET A 178 -1.67 -12.02 -6.97
CA MET A 178 -1.64 -12.04 -5.52
C MET A 178 -1.62 -13.48 -4.99
N ASN A 179 -0.42 -13.97 -4.64
CA ASN A 179 -0.24 -15.26 -3.99
C ASN A 179 0.11 -15.08 -2.51
N PRO A 180 -0.80 -15.36 -1.56
CA PRO A 180 -0.54 -15.19 -0.14
C PRO A 180 0.69 -15.93 0.38
N LYS A 181 1.10 -17.05 -0.24
CA LYS A 181 2.32 -17.78 0.14
C LYS A 181 3.59 -16.96 -0.03
N LEU A 182 3.63 -15.98 -0.93
CA LEU A 182 4.80 -15.14 -1.14
C LEU A 182 5.09 -14.25 0.08
N THR A 183 4.15 -14.14 1.02
CA THR A 183 4.30 -13.39 2.27
C THR A 183 4.83 -14.23 3.44
N TYR A 184 4.99 -15.56 3.30
CA TYR A 184 5.41 -16.44 4.40
C TYR A 184 6.82 -16.14 4.91
N SER A 185 7.72 -15.71 4.02
CA SER A 185 9.10 -15.39 4.38
C SER A 185 9.29 -14.03 5.07
N LEU A 186 8.20 -13.26 5.25
CA LEU A 186 8.29 -11.96 5.91
C LEU A 186 8.65 -12.12 7.38
N PRO A 187 9.61 -11.32 7.89
CA PRO A 187 9.79 -11.16 9.33
C PRO A 187 8.48 -10.73 9.99
N GLN A 188 8.22 -11.23 11.20
CA GLN A 188 7.00 -10.92 11.94
C GLN A 188 6.77 -9.42 12.05
N TYR A 189 7.79 -8.65 12.39
CA TYR A 189 7.73 -7.18 12.48
C TYR A 189 7.21 -6.51 11.20
N GLN A 190 7.59 -7.02 10.02
CA GLN A 190 7.10 -6.49 8.75
C GLN A 190 5.63 -6.87 8.48
N THR A 191 5.23 -8.06 8.91
CA THR A 191 3.83 -8.49 8.82
C THR A 191 2.94 -7.60 9.68
N GLU A 192 3.31 -7.39 10.93
CA GLU A 192 2.54 -6.58 11.89
C GLU A 192 2.51 -5.10 11.47
N SER A 193 3.65 -4.56 11.05
CA SER A 193 3.71 -3.21 10.48
C SER A 193 2.80 -3.07 9.24
N GLY A 194 2.73 -4.09 8.39
CA GLY A 194 1.79 -4.12 7.27
C GLY A 194 0.33 -4.09 7.70
N CYS A 195 -0.03 -4.85 8.74
CA CYS A 195 -1.38 -4.81 9.30
C CYS A 195 -1.76 -3.42 9.81
N VAL A 196 -0.83 -2.73 10.49
CA VAL A 196 -1.06 -1.34 10.92
C VAL A 196 -1.28 -0.41 9.73
N ASP A 197 -0.46 -0.52 8.68
CA ASP A 197 -0.59 0.32 7.49
C ASP A 197 -1.97 0.16 6.82
N ILE A 198 -2.47 -1.08 6.72
CA ILE A 198 -3.82 -1.39 6.21
C ILE A 198 -4.91 -0.72 7.06
N LEU A 199 -4.79 -0.82 8.40
CA LEU A 199 -5.72 -0.18 9.34
C LEU A 199 -5.66 1.34 9.17
N MET A 200 -4.47 1.92 9.10
CA MET A 200 -4.28 3.36 8.98
C MET A 200 -4.86 3.91 7.67
N HIS A 201 -4.68 3.25 6.54
CA HIS A 201 -5.32 3.64 5.29
C HIS A 201 -6.85 3.69 5.40
N THR A 202 -7.44 2.78 6.17
CA THR A 202 -8.89 2.76 6.41
C THR A 202 -9.28 3.86 7.40
N MET A 203 -8.57 4.00 8.52
CA MET A 203 -8.85 4.99 9.57
C MET A 203 -8.72 6.43 9.09
N GLU A 204 -7.72 6.74 8.24
CA GLU A 204 -7.58 8.10 7.65
C GLU A 204 -8.83 8.52 6.84
N ARG A 205 -9.53 7.57 6.25
CA ARG A 205 -10.76 7.83 5.51
C ARG A 205 -12.00 7.74 6.38
N TYR A 206 -11.93 6.98 7.46
CA TYR A 206 -13.03 6.79 8.40
C TYR A 206 -13.20 7.99 9.35
N PHE A 207 -12.12 8.46 9.97
CA PHE A 207 -12.15 9.60 10.90
C PHE A 207 -12.18 10.93 10.16
N VAL A 208 -13.35 11.27 9.65
CA VAL A 208 -13.62 12.55 8.98
C VAL A 208 -14.75 13.30 9.70
N ASN A 209 -14.68 14.63 9.69
CA ASN A 209 -15.67 15.49 10.35
C ASN A 209 -16.75 15.93 9.35
N ILE A 210 -17.37 14.96 8.68
CA ILE A 210 -18.50 15.15 7.78
C ILE A 210 -19.47 13.97 7.90
N GLU A 211 -20.71 14.16 7.48
CA GLU A 211 -21.67 13.07 7.30
C GLU A 211 -21.16 12.09 6.23
N THR A 212 -21.12 10.79 6.55
CA THR A 212 -20.63 9.71 5.71
C THR A 212 -21.76 8.81 5.20
N MET A 213 -21.43 7.73 4.51
CA MET A 213 -22.37 6.72 4.04
C MET A 213 -22.30 5.49 4.95
N GLU A 214 -23.43 5.03 5.42
CA GLU A 214 -23.56 3.84 6.26
C GLU A 214 -22.86 2.60 5.63
N ILE A 215 -23.04 2.37 4.32
CA ILE A 215 -22.39 1.25 3.64
C ILE A 215 -20.86 1.38 3.60
N THR A 216 -20.33 2.58 3.41
CA THR A 216 -18.86 2.81 3.41
C THR A 216 -18.28 2.63 4.81
N ASP A 217 -19.00 3.09 5.83
CA ASP A 217 -18.63 2.90 7.23
C ASP A 217 -18.61 1.41 7.61
N SER A 218 -19.67 0.68 7.27
CA SER A 218 -19.77 -0.76 7.54
C SER A 218 -18.67 -1.58 6.84
N ILE A 219 -18.32 -1.22 5.60
CA ILE A 219 -17.19 -1.85 4.88
C ILE A 219 -15.88 -1.57 5.62
N SER A 220 -15.65 -0.33 6.04
CA SER A 220 -14.44 0.09 6.74
C SER A 220 -14.31 -0.59 8.11
N GLU A 221 -15.39 -0.66 8.87
CA GLU A 221 -15.47 -1.29 10.18
C GLU A 221 -15.20 -2.81 10.08
N SER A 222 -15.86 -3.49 9.14
CA SER A 222 -15.64 -4.92 8.89
C SER A 222 -14.21 -5.22 8.42
N LEU A 223 -13.62 -4.35 7.60
CA LEU A 223 -12.23 -4.46 7.16
C LEU A 223 -11.28 -4.35 8.36
N MET A 224 -11.47 -3.35 9.22
CA MET A 224 -10.66 -3.17 10.42
C MET A 224 -10.77 -4.37 11.38
N GLN A 225 -11.98 -4.87 11.64
CA GLN A 225 -12.21 -6.08 12.44
C GLN A 225 -11.47 -7.29 11.86
N THR A 226 -11.56 -7.50 10.54
CA THR A 226 -10.91 -8.61 9.84
C THR A 226 -9.39 -8.53 9.98
N VAL A 227 -8.80 -7.35 9.83
CA VAL A 227 -7.35 -7.15 9.99
C VAL A 227 -6.91 -7.40 11.43
N ILE A 228 -7.61 -6.84 12.42
CA ILE A 228 -7.32 -7.03 13.86
C ILE A 228 -7.36 -8.52 14.23
N TYR A 229 -8.38 -9.25 13.78
CA TYR A 229 -8.52 -10.67 14.06
C TYR A 229 -7.39 -11.50 13.44
N ASN A 230 -7.12 -11.31 12.14
CA ASN A 230 -6.13 -12.10 11.42
C ASN A 230 -4.68 -11.73 11.79
N ALA A 231 -4.40 -10.47 12.15
CA ALA A 231 -3.09 -10.09 12.69
C ALA A 231 -2.76 -10.89 13.98
N ARG A 232 -3.74 -11.04 14.89
CA ARG A 232 -3.56 -11.86 16.10
C ARG A 232 -3.33 -13.35 15.79
N ILE A 233 -3.90 -13.89 14.71
CA ILE A 233 -3.60 -15.25 14.24
C ILE A 233 -2.15 -15.31 13.77
N LEU A 234 -1.71 -14.38 12.94
CA LEU A 234 -0.37 -14.35 12.36
C LEU A 234 0.73 -14.17 13.40
N MET A 235 0.43 -13.59 14.58
CA MET A 235 1.35 -13.57 15.71
C MET A 235 1.72 -14.96 16.25
N ARG A 236 0.85 -15.93 16.06
CA ARG A 236 1.00 -17.31 16.59
C ARG A 236 1.27 -18.32 15.48
N GLU A 237 0.68 -18.08 14.31
CA GLU A 237 0.70 -18.95 13.15
C GLU A 237 1.14 -18.14 11.91
N PRO A 238 2.44 -17.78 11.79
CA PRO A 238 2.90 -16.87 10.74
C PRO A 238 2.67 -17.39 9.31
N ASP A 239 2.53 -18.70 9.14
CA ASP A 239 2.27 -19.36 7.83
C ASP A 239 0.81 -19.76 7.65
N ASN A 240 -0.12 -19.24 8.45
CA ASN A 240 -1.55 -19.48 8.27
C ASN A 240 -2.04 -18.87 6.95
N TYR A 241 -2.29 -19.72 5.95
CA TYR A 241 -2.67 -19.27 4.61
C TYR A 241 -3.92 -18.39 4.60
N THR A 242 -4.95 -18.78 5.35
CA THR A 242 -6.21 -18.03 5.39
C THR A 242 -5.99 -16.63 5.97
N ALA A 243 -5.29 -16.51 7.07
CA ALA A 243 -4.99 -15.22 7.66
C ALA A 243 -4.13 -14.34 6.73
N ARG A 244 -3.11 -14.91 6.06
CA ARG A 244 -2.33 -14.20 5.05
C ARG A 244 -3.19 -13.74 3.88
N ALA A 245 -4.13 -14.56 3.43
CA ALA A 245 -5.03 -14.24 2.33
C ALA A 245 -5.98 -13.09 2.71
N GLU A 246 -6.58 -13.13 3.89
CA GLU A 246 -7.45 -12.07 4.41
C GLU A 246 -6.71 -10.74 4.53
N ILE A 247 -5.51 -10.74 5.13
CA ILE A 247 -4.69 -9.52 5.26
C ILE A 247 -4.27 -8.99 3.89
N MET A 248 -3.89 -9.87 2.95
CA MET A 248 -3.49 -9.45 1.60
C MET A 248 -4.64 -8.79 0.84
N TRP A 249 -5.84 -9.35 0.93
CA TRP A 249 -7.00 -8.79 0.27
C TRP A 249 -7.47 -7.49 0.96
N ALA A 250 -7.50 -7.46 2.29
CA ALA A 250 -7.80 -6.25 3.05
C ALA A 250 -6.85 -5.09 2.71
N GLY A 251 -5.56 -5.37 2.50
CA GLY A 251 -4.57 -4.37 2.06
C GLY A 251 -4.96 -3.68 0.76
N SER A 252 -5.35 -4.45 -0.24
CA SER A 252 -5.82 -3.90 -1.51
C SER A 252 -7.10 -3.07 -1.36
N LEU A 253 -8.08 -3.55 -0.58
CA LEU A 253 -9.36 -2.87 -0.38
C LEU A 253 -9.20 -1.59 0.45
N SER A 254 -8.27 -1.55 1.41
CA SER A 254 -8.02 -0.38 2.25
C SER A 254 -7.53 0.83 1.44
N HIS A 255 -6.89 0.62 0.27
CA HIS A 255 -6.26 1.71 -0.49
C HIS A 255 -6.71 1.86 -1.95
N ASN A 256 -7.64 1.02 -2.44
CA ASN A 256 -8.17 1.13 -3.81
C ASN A 256 -9.21 2.25 -4.01
N GLY A 257 -9.58 2.95 -2.94
CA GLY A 257 -10.56 4.03 -2.93
C GLY A 257 -11.93 3.64 -2.33
N LEU A 258 -12.21 2.34 -2.12
CA LEU A 258 -13.52 1.87 -1.66
C LEU A 258 -13.91 2.45 -0.30
N THR A 259 -13.01 2.41 0.67
CA THR A 259 -13.22 2.94 2.03
C THR A 259 -13.27 4.47 2.09
N GLY A 260 -13.04 5.15 0.97
CA GLY A 260 -13.10 6.62 0.84
C GLY A 260 -14.36 7.15 0.15
N CYS A 261 -15.26 6.28 -0.30
CA CYS A 261 -16.48 6.69 -1.00
C CYS A 261 -17.38 7.52 -0.08
N GLY A 262 -17.65 8.77 -0.46
CA GLY A 262 -18.47 9.70 0.33
C GLY A 262 -17.78 10.41 1.49
N THR A 263 -16.49 10.10 1.80
CA THR A 263 -15.72 10.69 2.92
C THR A 263 -14.95 11.95 2.56
N GLY A 264 -14.93 12.33 1.30
CA GLY A 264 -14.10 13.46 0.82
C GLY A 264 -12.62 13.13 0.67
N GLY A 265 -12.24 11.85 0.76
CA GLY A 265 -10.89 11.36 0.53
C GLY A 265 -10.03 11.15 1.77
N GLY A 266 -10.50 11.54 2.96
CA GLY A 266 -9.82 11.32 4.24
C GLY A 266 -9.02 12.52 4.74
N ASP A 267 -8.53 12.45 5.97
CA ASP A 267 -7.72 13.46 6.65
C ASP A 267 -6.23 13.37 6.25
N TRP A 268 -5.62 12.19 6.41
CA TRP A 268 -4.21 11.89 6.10
C TRP A 268 -3.17 12.55 7.03
N ALA A 269 -3.56 13.07 8.18
CA ALA A 269 -2.66 13.74 9.10
C ALA A 269 -1.57 12.79 9.64
N CYS A 270 -1.94 11.57 10.06
CA CYS A 270 -0.97 10.60 10.57
C CYS A 270 0.05 10.21 9.48
N HIS A 271 -0.39 9.98 8.25
CA HIS A 271 0.50 9.67 7.13
C HIS A 271 1.45 10.84 6.80
N GLN A 272 0.97 12.09 6.84
CA GLN A 272 1.82 13.25 6.59
C GLN A 272 2.91 13.40 7.67
N LEU A 273 2.58 13.20 8.94
CA LEU A 273 3.53 13.19 10.04
C LEU A 273 4.54 12.05 9.92
N GLU A 274 4.07 10.85 9.55
CA GLU A 274 4.94 9.69 9.36
C GLU A 274 5.90 9.88 8.17
N HIS A 275 5.48 10.55 7.11
CA HIS A 275 6.36 10.83 5.98
C HIS A 275 7.62 11.61 6.40
N GLU A 276 7.50 12.55 7.35
CA GLU A 276 8.68 13.24 7.88
C GLU A 276 9.57 12.31 8.72
N LEU A 277 8.98 11.44 9.55
CA LEU A 277 9.74 10.42 10.29
C LEU A 277 10.41 9.40 9.36
N GLY A 278 9.65 8.90 8.38
CA GLY A 278 10.16 7.94 7.39
C GLY A 278 11.24 8.53 6.50
N GLY A 279 11.13 9.81 6.14
CA GLY A 279 12.13 10.51 5.35
C GLY A 279 13.44 10.72 6.13
N LEU A 280 13.36 11.28 7.35
CA LEU A 280 14.53 11.67 8.15
C LEU A 280 15.21 10.50 8.85
N TYR A 281 14.45 9.51 9.34
CA TYR A 281 14.96 8.45 10.22
C TYR A 281 14.83 7.05 9.64
N ASP A 282 14.27 6.93 8.43
CA ASP A 282 14.06 5.65 7.71
C ASP A 282 13.27 4.61 8.53
N VAL A 283 12.31 5.07 9.35
CA VAL A 283 11.45 4.19 10.15
C VAL A 283 10.57 3.31 9.27
N THR A 284 10.22 2.13 9.76
CA THR A 284 9.25 1.27 9.11
C THR A 284 7.86 1.92 9.13
N HIS A 285 7.27 2.13 7.96
CA HIS A 285 6.08 2.98 7.76
C HIS A 285 4.93 2.69 8.72
N GLY A 286 4.42 1.46 8.77
CA GLY A 286 3.32 1.12 9.68
C GLY A 286 3.67 1.23 11.16
N ALA A 287 4.94 0.99 11.54
CA ALA A 287 5.37 1.21 12.93
C ALA A 287 5.40 2.70 13.27
N GLY A 288 5.84 3.56 12.36
CA GLY A 288 5.77 5.02 12.51
C GLY A 288 4.33 5.50 12.66
N LEU A 289 3.42 4.97 11.85
CA LEU A 289 1.98 5.27 11.93
C LEU A 289 1.39 4.86 13.29
N ALA A 290 1.70 3.65 13.78
CA ALA A 290 1.23 3.18 15.08
C ALA A 290 1.66 4.13 16.21
N ALA A 291 2.93 4.57 16.20
CA ALA A 291 3.48 5.48 17.21
C ALA A 291 2.81 6.87 17.22
N ILE A 292 2.27 7.31 16.10
CA ILE A 292 1.64 8.64 15.97
C ILE A 292 0.16 8.60 16.30
N TRP A 293 -0.53 7.52 15.90
CA TRP A 293 -2.00 7.49 15.86
C TRP A 293 -2.67 7.79 17.20
N GLY A 294 -2.21 7.19 18.29
CA GLY A 294 -2.83 7.38 19.61
C GLY A 294 -2.79 8.84 20.07
N SER A 295 -1.67 9.52 19.86
CA SER A 295 -1.51 10.94 20.18
C SER A 295 -2.40 11.82 19.30
N TRP A 296 -2.46 11.55 18.00
CA TRP A 296 -3.35 12.25 17.07
C TRP A 296 -4.82 12.04 17.46
N ALA A 297 -5.24 10.79 17.69
CA ALA A 297 -6.62 10.47 18.02
C ALA A 297 -7.08 11.18 19.30
N ARG A 298 -6.24 11.22 20.36
CA ARG A 298 -6.52 11.94 21.60
C ARG A 298 -6.57 13.47 21.41
N TYR A 299 -5.89 14.00 20.40
CA TYR A 299 -5.91 15.42 20.09
C TYR A 299 -7.17 15.87 19.37
N VAL A 300 -7.82 14.96 18.57
CA VAL A 300 -8.93 15.33 17.70
C VAL A 300 -10.29 14.73 18.08
N TYR A 301 -10.36 13.74 19.00
CA TYR A 301 -11.59 12.97 19.25
C TYR A 301 -12.76 13.86 19.74
N ASP A 302 -12.49 14.93 20.45
CA ASP A 302 -13.49 15.85 21.00
C ASP A 302 -14.19 16.71 19.94
N VAL A 303 -13.62 16.79 18.74
CA VAL A 303 -14.25 17.47 17.59
C VAL A 303 -15.47 16.70 17.07
N ASN A 304 -15.42 15.37 17.12
CA ASN A 304 -16.53 14.48 16.72
C ASN A 304 -16.50 13.19 17.58
N PRO A 305 -16.84 13.27 18.87
CA PRO A 305 -16.78 12.13 19.78
C PRO A 305 -17.73 10.98 19.38
N GLU A 306 -18.84 11.29 18.71
CA GLU A 306 -19.79 10.29 18.21
C GLU A 306 -19.12 9.38 17.16
N ARG A 307 -18.26 9.93 16.30
CA ARG A 307 -17.52 9.15 15.29
C ARG A 307 -16.52 8.19 15.93
N PHE A 308 -15.80 8.63 16.96
CA PHE A 308 -14.90 7.77 17.71
C PHE A 308 -15.66 6.75 18.58
N ALA A 309 -16.83 7.09 19.11
CA ALA A 309 -17.68 6.15 19.82
C ALA A 309 -18.26 5.07 18.89
N GLN A 310 -18.66 5.44 17.66
CA GLN A 310 -19.07 4.50 16.61
C GLN A 310 -17.93 3.50 16.29
N PHE A 311 -16.72 4.00 16.12
CA PHE A 311 -15.54 3.15 15.93
C PHE A 311 -15.34 2.19 17.10
N ALA A 312 -15.41 2.67 18.36
CA ALA A 312 -15.26 1.86 19.55
C ALA A 312 -16.27 0.72 19.59
N THR A 313 -17.53 1.04 19.28
CA THR A 313 -18.62 0.08 19.29
C THR A 313 -18.52 -0.93 18.16
N ASN A 314 -18.33 -0.45 16.93
CA ASN A 314 -18.44 -1.31 15.76
C ASN A 314 -17.15 -2.08 15.46
N VAL A 315 -15.98 -1.61 15.92
CA VAL A 315 -14.70 -2.31 15.68
C VAL A 315 -14.26 -3.15 16.87
N PHE A 316 -14.58 -2.73 18.11
CA PHE A 316 -14.12 -3.37 19.33
C PHE A 316 -15.24 -3.92 20.23
N ASP A 317 -16.50 -3.87 19.79
CA ASP A 317 -17.67 -4.31 20.56
C ASP A 317 -17.81 -3.59 21.93
N ILE A 318 -17.30 -2.37 22.05
CA ILE A 318 -17.40 -1.57 23.28
C ILE A 318 -18.82 -0.99 23.35
N PRO A 319 -19.61 -1.28 24.42
CA PRO A 319 -20.96 -0.76 24.52
C PRO A 319 -21.01 0.77 24.50
N CYS A 320 -21.79 1.34 23.59
CA CYS A 320 -22.00 2.77 23.52
C CYS A 320 -22.92 3.20 24.69
N GLY A 321 -22.39 4.04 25.58
CA GLY A 321 -23.14 4.68 26.65
C GLY A 321 -23.74 6.02 26.21
N LEU A 322 -24.33 6.75 27.19
CA LEU A 322 -24.80 8.13 26.97
C LEU A 322 -23.65 9.16 26.84
N ASP A 323 -22.45 8.75 27.26
CA ASP A 323 -21.24 9.55 27.22
C ASP A 323 -20.35 9.10 26.05
N PHE A 324 -20.48 9.79 24.92
CA PHE A 324 -19.71 9.49 23.70
C PHE A 324 -18.22 9.72 23.87
N GLU A 325 -17.80 10.72 24.65
CA GLU A 325 -16.38 11.00 24.90
C GLU A 325 -15.71 9.84 25.64
N LYS A 326 -16.38 9.31 26.65
CA LYS A 326 -15.88 8.16 27.40
C LYS A 326 -15.78 6.91 26.50
N THR A 327 -16.77 6.67 25.66
CA THR A 327 -16.77 5.55 24.71
C THR A 327 -15.67 5.73 23.66
N ALA A 328 -15.48 6.96 23.15
CA ALA A 328 -14.42 7.31 22.22
C ALA A 328 -13.03 7.02 22.78
N LEU A 329 -12.75 7.48 24.03
CA LEU A 329 -11.47 7.23 24.69
C LEU A 329 -11.21 5.73 24.92
N ALA A 330 -12.24 4.96 25.26
CA ALA A 330 -12.12 3.51 25.40
C ALA A 330 -11.77 2.85 24.04
N GLY A 331 -12.32 3.33 22.94
CA GLY A 331 -11.99 2.86 21.60
C GLY A 331 -10.55 3.17 21.19
N ILE A 332 -10.06 4.37 21.55
CA ILE A 332 -8.66 4.76 21.32
C ILE A 332 -7.72 3.84 22.10
N GLU A 333 -8.01 3.62 23.39
CA GLU A 333 -7.22 2.71 24.24
C GLU A 333 -7.22 1.28 23.69
N ALA A 334 -8.37 0.78 23.24
CA ALA A 334 -8.48 -0.55 22.65
C ALA A 334 -7.61 -0.73 21.39
N MET A 335 -7.51 0.31 20.54
CA MET A 335 -6.62 0.27 19.38
C MET A 335 -5.15 0.32 19.78
N GLU A 336 -4.78 1.16 20.75
CA GLU A 336 -3.42 1.18 21.28
C GLU A 336 -3.04 -0.18 21.92
N ASP A 337 -3.95 -0.80 22.64
CA ASP A 337 -3.76 -2.15 23.21
C ASP A 337 -3.62 -3.21 22.11
N PHE A 338 -4.37 -3.06 21.02
CA PHE A 338 -4.16 -3.90 19.85
C PHE A 338 -2.75 -3.72 19.28
N PHE A 339 -2.28 -2.49 19.08
CA PHE A 339 -0.92 -2.24 18.59
C PHE A 339 0.15 -2.84 19.52
N ARG A 340 0.02 -2.65 20.85
CA ARG A 340 0.90 -3.29 21.82
C ARG A 340 0.87 -4.82 21.71
N SER A 341 -0.33 -5.42 21.51
CA SER A 341 -0.52 -6.87 21.42
C SER A 341 0.20 -7.50 20.23
N ILE A 342 0.41 -6.75 19.16
CA ILE A 342 1.17 -7.14 17.97
C ILE A 342 2.59 -6.53 17.95
N LYS A 343 3.09 -6.07 19.10
CA LYS A 343 4.44 -5.52 19.31
C LYS A 343 4.75 -4.28 18.45
N MET A 344 3.75 -3.50 18.10
CA MET A 344 3.93 -2.21 17.48
C MET A 344 4.04 -1.10 18.52
N PRO A 345 4.79 0.00 18.23
CA PRO A 345 4.89 1.13 19.15
C PRO A 345 3.54 1.87 19.29
N VAL A 346 3.38 2.60 20.40
CA VAL A 346 2.23 3.48 20.67
C VAL A 346 2.71 4.74 21.36
#